data_843525ea363b788b565c93a0b2b53908
#
_entry.id   843525ea363b788b565c93a0b2b53908
#
_cell.length_a   1.000
_cell.length_b   1.000
_cell.length_c   1.000
_cell.angle_alpha   90.00
_cell.angle_beta   90.00
_cell.angle_gamma   90.00
#
_symmetry.space_group_name_H-M   'P 1'
#
loop_
_entity.id
_entity.type
_entity.pdbx_description
1 polymer ?
#
loop_
_entity_poly.entity_id
_entity_poly.type
_entity_poly.pdbx_seq_one_letter_code
_entity_poly.pdbx_strand_id
1 'polypeptide(L)'
;MGRTILHSDANCFYASVEHLHHPELEGKPIAVGGDPESRHGIVLTADYIAKKHGVKTGMALWQAKQVCPEIIFVPPRMDLYLRFSQMAREIYSEYTDKIEPYGIDEAWLDVSDSRNLKGSGMTIAREISHRIKYELGVTVSIGISWNKIYAKLGSDYKKPDAITEFNRENYKDRIWQLPASDLLYVGRQTNKKLQKLGIRTIGQLAESDEKLLESHFGKIGNVLWAFANGWDEDPVCKEGYEAPVKSIGNSTTTPRDLENDLDVWIIQIALAESVAARLRKHGFKCKTVEITVRDNGLYSFSRQIHLRQPTNITNEIVTAAFQLFKDNYKWEHPIRSLGIRAADLVLDDIPVQLDLFGNQEKKEKLEKLDRTVDEIRRRFGYFSIQRAAMYQDKVLSHLDAGTHTVHPHSYFHG
;
A
#
# COMPACT_ATOMS: atom_id res chain seq x y z
N MET A 1 -9.62 -28.61 -18.90
CA MET A 1 -9.45 -27.28 -19.52
C MET A 1 -8.46 -26.48 -18.65
N GLY A 2 -7.54 -25.70 -19.24
CA GLY A 2 -6.56 -24.94 -18.48
C GLY A 2 -7.20 -23.74 -17.76
N ARG A 3 -6.52 -23.22 -16.69
CA ARG A 3 -6.91 -21.99 -15.98
C ARG A 3 -6.94 -20.81 -16.95
N THR A 4 -7.84 -19.88 -16.71
CA THR A 4 -7.92 -18.59 -17.42
C THR A 4 -8.04 -17.47 -16.40
N ILE A 5 -6.91 -16.79 -16.20
CA ILE A 5 -6.78 -15.70 -15.24
C ILE A 5 -6.72 -14.39 -16.00
N LEU A 6 -7.53 -13.44 -15.62
CA LEU A 6 -7.44 -12.05 -16.06
C LEU A 6 -6.76 -11.23 -14.96
N HIS A 7 -5.99 -10.22 -15.37
CA HIS A 7 -5.55 -9.15 -14.49
C HIS A 7 -6.01 -7.82 -15.09
N SER A 8 -6.86 -7.11 -14.38
CA SER A 8 -7.38 -5.80 -14.77
C SER A 8 -6.67 -4.71 -13.99
N ASP A 9 -6.19 -3.67 -14.69
CA ASP A 9 -5.41 -2.56 -14.13
C ASP A 9 -5.95 -1.24 -14.70
N ALA A 10 -6.44 -0.36 -13.84
CA ALA A 10 -7.03 0.90 -14.25
C ALA A 10 -5.96 1.92 -14.67
N ASN A 11 -6.11 2.46 -15.87
CA ASN A 11 -5.10 3.33 -16.48
C ASN A 11 -5.03 4.69 -15.80
N CYS A 12 -3.86 5.04 -15.23
CA CYS A 12 -3.65 6.30 -14.52
C CYS A 12 -4.77 6.61 -13.52
N PHE A 13 -5.20 5.63 -12.74
CA PHE A 13 -6.47 5.56 -12.02
C PHE A 13 -6.87 6.89 -11.36
N TYR A 14 -6.09 7.41 -10.41
CA TYR A 14 -6.45 8.63 -9.71
C TYR A 14 -6.59 9.82 -10.67
N ALA A 15 -5.66 9.98 -11.60
CA ALA A 15 -5.72 11.06 -12.58
C ALA A 15 -6.94 10.92 -13.51
N SER A 16 -7.31 9.70 -13.91
CA SER A 16 -8.48 9.43 -14.72
C SER A 16 -9.77 9.78 -13.98
N VAL A 17 -9.88 9.43 -12.70
CA VAL A 17 -11.03 9.81 -11.86
C VAL A 17 -11.10 11.32 -11.65
N GLU A 18 -9.95 12.01 -11.49
CA GLU A 18 -9.93 13.46 -11.37
C GLU A 18 -10.38 14.13 -12.68
N HIS A 19 -9.99 13.67 -13.86
CA HIS A 19 -10.47 14.19 -15.14
C HIS A 19 -11.99 14.11 -15.28
N LEU A 20 -12.63 13.04 -14.80
CA LEU A 20 -14.10 12.92 -14.83
C LEU A 20 -14.80 14.00 -13.99
N HIS A 21 -14.18 14.45 -12.92
CA HIS A 21 -14.75 15.42 -11.99
C HIS A 21 -14.27 16.85 -12.25
N HIS A 22 -13.25 17.01 -13.10
CA HIS A 22 -12.61 18.26 -13.47
C HIS A 22 -12.43 18.33 -14.99
N PRO A 23 -13.52 18.45 -15.79
CA PRO A 23 -13.43 18.50 -17.25
C PRO A 23 -12.55 19.64 -17.78
N GLU A 24 -12.39 20.71 -17.00
CA GLU A 24 -11.52 21.85 -17.32
C GLU A 24 -10.01 21.48 -17.35
N LEU A 25 -9.66 20.32 -16.85
CA LEU A 25 -8.29 19.76 -16.87
C LEU A 25 -8.03 18.88 -18.10
N GLU A 26 -9.05 18.62 -18.92
CA GLU A 26 -8.89 17.80 -20.12
C GLU A 26 -7.83 18.40 -21.08
N GLY A 27 -6.96 17.55 -21.59
CA GLY A 27 -5.87 17.96 -22.47
C GLY A 27 -4.69 18.64 -21.78
N LYS A 28 -4.71 18.82 -20.46
CA LYS A 28 -3.62 19.39 -19.68
C LYS A 28 -2.85 18.29 -18.94
N PRO A 29 -1.50 18.43 -18.76
CA PRO A 29 -0.74 17.48 -17.94
C PRO A 29 -1.12 17.61 -16.47
N ILE A 30 -1.65 16.54 -15.86
CA ILE A 30 -1.98 16.53 -14.45
C ILE A 30 -1.24 15.43 -13.68
N ALA A 31 -1.02 15.67 -12.41
CA ALA A 31 -0.61 14.65 -11.45
C ALA A 31 -1.40 14.79 -10.16
N VAL A 32 -1.88 13.67 -9.66
CA VAL A 32 -2.44 13.59 -8.31
C VAL A 32 -1.28 13.44 -7.34
N GLY A 33 -1.21 14.31 -6.36
CA GLY A 33 -0.14 14.33 -5.37
C GLY A 33 -0.49 15.19 -4.18
N GLY A 34 0.37 15.16 -3.16
CA GLY A 34 0.22 16.01 -1.97
C GLY A 34 0.40 17.49 -2.31
N ASP A 35 0.41 18.32 -1.26
CA ASP A 35 0.67 19.73 -1.38
C ASP A 35 2.12 19.99 -1.84
N PRO A 36 2.35 20.75 -2.92
CA PRO A 36 3.69 21.12 -3.38
C PRO A 36 4.54 21.87 -2.35
N GLU A 37 3.90 22.59 -1.43
CA GLU A 37 4.56 23.33 -0.34
C GLU A 37 4.94 22.41 0.83
N SER A 38 4.38 21.20 0.87
CA SER A 38 4.71 20.20 1.89
C SER A 38 6.07 19.55 1.63
N ARG A 39 6.82 19.30 2.70
CA ARG A 39 8.18 18.68 2.67
C ARG A 39 8.25 17.30 2.00
N HIS A 40 7.14 16.65 1.75
CA HIS A 40 7.04 15.25 1.34
C HIS A 40 6.02 15.00 0.24
N GLY A 41 5.61 16.03 -0.48
CA GLY A 41 4.71 15.88 -1.63
C GLY A 41 5.37 15.04 -2.73
N ILE A 42 4.71 13.92 -3.09
CA ILE A 42 5.12 13.04 -4.20
C ILE A 42 3.97 12.88 -5.19
N VAL A 43 4.33 12.55 -6.42
CA VAL A 43 3.37 12.12 -7.44
C VAL A 43 2.83 10.75 -7.07
N LEU A 44 1.54 10.64 -6.79
CA LEU A 44 0.85 9.35 -6.59
C LEU A 44 0.51 8.73 -7.94
N THR A 45 -0.06 9.50 -8.85
CA THR A 45 -0.37 9.09 -10.22
C THR A 45 -0.29 10.32 -11.13
N ALA A 46 0.27 10.14 -12.33
CA ALA A 46 0.26 11.15 -13.38
C ALA A 46 -0.52 10.64 -14.59
N ASP A 47 -1.18 11.55 -15.32
CA ASP A 47 -1.84 11.20 -16.56
C ASP A 47 -0.84 10.88 -17.68
N TYR A 48 -1.33 10.44 -18.84
CA TYR A 48 -0.45 10.07 -19.95
C TYR A 48 0.24 11.28 -20.61
N ILE A 49 -0.33 12.48 -20.48
CA ILE A 49 0.29 13.71 -20.98
C ILE A 49 1.52 14.03 -20.13
N ALA A 50 1.36 14.07 -18.82
CA ALA A 50 2.49 14.29 -17.89
C ALA A 50 3.56 13.18 -17.97
N LYS A 51 3.12 11.90 -18.13
CA LYS A 51 4.06 10.77 -18.33
C LYS A 51 4.91 10.91 -19.59
N LYS A 52 4.36 11.46 -20.70
CA LYS A 52 5.15 11.76 -21.92
C LYS A 52 6.24 12.79 -21.67
N HIS A 53 6.08 13.71 -20.72
CA HIS A 53 7.10 14.67 -20.29
C HIS A 53 8.09 14.07 -19.30
N GLY A 54 7.98 12.78 -18.94
CA GLY A 54 8.89 12.09 -18.05
C GLY A 54 8.49 12.08 -16.57
N VAL A 55 7.28 12.53 -16.22
CA VAL A 55 6.75 12.46 -14.86
C VAL A 55 6.50 11.00 -14.49
N LYS A 56 6.93 10.59 -13.29
CA LYS A 56 6.82 9.20 -12.79
C LYS A 56 6.18 9.17 -11.41
N THR A 57 5.43 8.12 -11.12
CA THR A 57 4.94 7.81 -9.77
C THR A 57 6.09 7.73 -8.78
N GLY A 58 5.92 8.32 -7.60
CA GLY A 58 6.95 8.40 -6.56
C GLY A 58 7.98 9.53 -6.76
N MET A 59 7.90 10.28 -7.87
CA MET A 59 8.73 11.46 -8.08
C MET A 59 8.30 12.59 -7.14
N ALA A 60 9.28 13.33 -6.58
CA ALA A 60 8.93 14.52 -5.79
C ALA A 60 8.24 15.57 -6.68
N LEU A 61 7.27 16.30 -6.13
CA LEU A 61 6.49 17.26 -6.91
C LEU A 61 7.37 18.34 -7.56
N TRP A 62 8.41 18.82 -6.87
CA TRP A 62 9.37 19.78 -7.44
C TRP A 62 10.13 19.22 -8.64
N GLN A 63 10.49 17.92 -8.63
CA GLN A 63 11.12 17.25 -9.77
C GLN A 63 10.14 17.10 -10.93
N ALA A 64 8.87 16.75 -10.63
CA ALA A 64 7.82 16.68 -11.64
C ALA A 64 7.61 18.04 -12.31
N LYS A 65 7.65 19.14 -11.54
CA LYS A 65 7.57 20.51 -12.06
C LYS A 65 8.76 20.89 -12.94
N GLN A 66 9.95 20.37 -12.66
CA GLN A 66 11.13 20.59 -13.50
C GLN A 66 11.02 19.93 -14.87
N VAL A 67 10.52 18.69 -14.95
CA VAL A 67 10.39 17.95 -16.22
C VAL A 67 9.12 18.31 -16.99
N CYS A 68 8.11 18.81 -16.31
CA CYS A 68 6.84 19.26 -16.90
C CYS A 68 6.41 20.59 -16.24
N PRO A 69 6.91 21.76 -16.71
CA PRO A 69 6.62 23.05 -16.10
C PRO A 69 5.14 23.43 -16.06
N GLU A 70 4.35 22.91 -16.99
CA GLU A 70 2.91 23.17 -17.09
C GLU A 70 2.05 22.22 -16.25
N ILE A 71 2.67 21.27 -15.52
CA ILE A 71 1.94 20.26 -14.74
C ILE A 71 1.04 20.91 -13.69
N ILE A 72 -0.18 20.42 -13.60
CA ILE A 72 -1.15 20.82 -12.57
C ILE A 72 -1.21 19.71 -11.53
N PHE A 73 -0.97 20.07 -10.27
CA PHE A 73 -1.10 19.13 -9.16
C PHE A 73 -2.53 19.19 -8.60
N VAL A 74 -3.15 18.02 -8.45
CA VAL A 74 -4.49 17.86 -7.89
C VAL A 74 -4.37 17.12 -6.57
N PRO A 75 -4.95 17.61 -5.47
CA PRO A 75 -4.97 16.91 -4.19
C PRO A 75 -5.70 15.56 -4.30
N PRO A 76 -5.21 14.50 -3.61
CA PRO A 76 -5.85 13.19 -3.66
C PRO A 76 -7.20 13.16 -2.93
N ARG A 77 -8.20 12.53 -3.52
CA ARG A 77 -9.54 12.28 -2.94
C ARG A 77 -9.77 10.79 -2.75
N MET A 78 -9.13 10.21 -1.72
CA MET A 78 -9.08 8.76 -1.54
C MET A 78 -10.46 8.10 -1.40
N ASP A 79 -11.42 8.75 -0.72
CA ASP A 79 -12.79 8.22 -0.61
C ASP A 79 -13.46 8.06 -1.97
N LEU A 80 -13.20 9.01 -2.88
CA LEU A 80 -13.69 8.94 -4.25
C LEU A 80 -13.03 7.77 -5.01
N TYR A 81 -11.73 7.59 -4.89
CA TYR A 81 -11.02 6.48 -5.55
C TYR A 81 -11.46 5.12 -5.02
N LEU A 82 -11.66 4.99 -3.70
CA LEU A 82 -12.21 3.77 -3.09
C LEU A 82 -13.61 3.44 -3.65
N ARG A 83 -14.45 4.45 -3.85
CA ARG A 83 -15.78 4.26 -4.44
C ARG A 83 -15.68 3.75 -5.88
N PHE A 84 -14.84 4.33 -6.71
CA PHE A 84 -14.62 3.86 -8.09
C PHE A 84 -14.03 2.44 -8.12
N SER A 85 -13.09 2.14 -7.23
CA SER A 85 -12.54 0.79 -7.06
C SER A 85 -13.63 -0.23 -6.72
N GLN A 86 -14.56 0.12 -5.83
CA GLN A 86 -15.69 -0.74 -5.47
C GLN A 86 -16.63 -0.95 -6.65
N MET A 87 -17.00 0.10 -7.38
CA MET A 87 -17.84 0.00 -8.57
C MET A 87 -17.21 -0.89 -9.65
N ALA A 88 -15.89 -0.82 -9.84
CA ALA A 88 -15.18 -1.71 -10.76
C ALA A 88 -15.28 -3.19 -10.30
N ARG A 89 -15.15 -3.45 -9.00
CA ARG A 89 -15.28 -4.80 -8.44
C ARG A 89 -16.71 -5.34 -8.54
N GLU A 90 -17.71 -4.50 -8.41
CA GLU A 90 -19.11 -4.87 -8.65
C GLU A 90 -19.29 -5.35 -10.10
N ILE A 91 -18.67 -4.70 -11.08
CA ILE A 91 -18.67 -5.18 -12.46
C ILE A 91 -17.97 -6.53 -12.57
N TYR A 92 -16.80 -6.72 -11.92
CA TYR A 92 -16.07 -7.99 -11.97
C TYR A 92 -16.87 -9.15 -11.37
N SER A 93 -17.62 -8.91 -10.29
CA SER A 93 -18.40 -9.93 -9.58
C SER A 93 -19.51 -10.55 -10.42
N GLU A 94 -19.95 -9.88 -11.48
CA GLU A 94 -20.91 -10.45 -12.43
C GLU A 94 -20.29 -11.55 -13.34
N TYR A 95 -18.97 -11.65 -13.36
CA TYR A 95 -18.24 -12.62 -14.20
C TYR A 95 -17.64 -13.77 -13.38
N THR A 96 -17.28 -13.57 -12.14
CA THR A 96 -16.69 -14.58 -11.27
C THR A 96 -16.79 -14.18 -9.78
N ASP A 97 -16.84 -15.19 -8.90
CA ASP A 97 -16.70 -15.01 -7.46
C ASP A 97 -15.23 -15.07 -6.98
N LYS A 98 -14.30 -15.35 -7.89
CA LYS A 98 -12.87 -15.44 -7.61
C LYS A 98 -12.20 -14.13 -8.05
N ILE A 99 -12.24 -13.15 -7.16
CA ILE A 99 -11.69 -11.80 -7.37
C ILE A 99 -10.69 -11.52 -6.26
N GLU A 100 -9.44 -11.33 -6.62
CA GLU A 100 -8.36 -11.00 -5.70
C GLU A 100 -7.85 -9.59 -6.01
N PRO A 101 -8.18 -8.61 -5.17
CA PRO A 101 -7.64 -7.25 -5.32
C PRO A 101 -6.12 -7.22 -5.16
N TYR A 102 -5.46 -6.40 -5.99
CA TYR A 102 -4.04 -6.07 -5.86
C TYR A 102 -3.86 -4.55 -5.87
N GLY A 103 -4.09 -3.95 -4.72
CA GLY A 103 -4.23 -2.51 -4.61
C GLY A 103 -5.66 -2.03 -4.83
N ILE A 104 -5.80 -0.71 -5.05
CA ILE A 104 -7.10 -0.04 -5.19
C ILE A 104 -7.63 -0.09 -6.62
N ASP A 105 -6.76 -0.23 -7.60
CA ASP A 105 -7.01 -0.09 -9.03
C ASP A 105 -6.74 -1.35 -9.86
N GLU A 106 -6.28 -2.42 -9.20
CA GLU A 106 -5.93 -3.67 -9.86
C GLU A 106 -6.64 -4.87 -9.22
N ALA A 107 -6.96 -5.89 -10.00
CA ALA A 107 -7.47 -7.15 -9.49
C ALA A 107 -7.15 -8.32 -10.44
N TRP A 108 -6.92 -9.52 -9.84
CA TRP A 108 -6.98 -10.78 -10.57
C TRP A 108 -8.38 -11.36 -10.53
N LEU A 109 -8.79 -11.95 -11.65
CA LEU A 109 -10.06 -12.64 -11.81
C LEU A 109 -9.80 -14.03 -12.36
N ASP A 110 -10.25 -15.08 -11.70
CA ASP A 110 -10.26 -16.43 -12.29
C ASP A 110 -11.62 -16.68 -12.94
N VAL A 111 -11.64 -16.62 -14.26
CA VAL A 111 -12.85 -16.82 -15.08
C VAL A 111 -12.92 -18.22 -15.68
N SER A 112 -12.11 -19.16 -15.19
CA SER A 112 -12.03 -20.53 -15.74
C SER A 112 -13.37 -21.21 -15.78
N ASP A 113 -14.16 -21.10 -14.72
CA ASP A 113 -15.48 -21.74 -14.57
C ASP A 113 -16.58 -20.98 -15.32
N SER A 114 -16.40 -19.69 -15.56
CA SER A 114 -17.40 -18.80 -16.18
C SER A 114 -17.43 -18.90 -17.71
N ARG A 115 -16.42 -19.52 -18.34
CA ARG A 115 -16.26 -19.57 -19.80
C ARG A 115 -17.44 -20.21 -20.53
N ASN A 116 -18.07 -21.20 -19.94
CA ASN A 116 -19.21 -21.86 -20.56
C ASN A 116 -20.45 -20.97 -20.68
N LEU A 117 -20.57 -19.98 -19.78
CA LEU A 117 -21.72 -19.06 -19.72
C LEU A 117 -21.42 -17.72 -20.35
N LYS A 118 -20.19 -17.21 -20.19
CA LYS A 118 -19.78 -15.83 -20.53
C LYS A 118 -18.84 -15.78 -21.76
N GLY A 119 -18.40 -16.92 -22.27
CA GLY A 119 -17.50 -17.00 -23.42
C GLY A 119 -16.02 -17.08 -23.06
N SER A 120 -15.15 -16.89 -24.05
CA SER A 120 -13.69 -16.98 -23.87
C SER A 120 -13.15 -15.91 -22.91
N GLY A 121 -11.96 -16.12 -22.36
CA GLY A 121 -11.28 -15.08 -21.56
C GLY A 121 -11.14 -13.74 -22.30
N MET A 122 -10.89 -13.79 -23.61
CA MET A 122 -10.85 -12.59 -24.46
C MET A 122 -12.22 -11.90 -24.57
N THR A 123 -13.31 -12.67 -24.69
CA THR A 123 -14.69 -12.14 -24.74
C THR A 123 -15.02 -11.44 -23.43
N ILE A 124 -14.77 -12.11 -22.30
CA ILE A 124 -14.99 -11.56 -20.95
C ILE A 124 -14.16 -10.28 -20.74
N ALA A 125 -12.89 -10.30 -21.09
CA ALA A 125 -12.00 -9.13 -20.94
C ALA A 125 -12.48 -7.93 -21.77
N ARG A 126 -12.98 -8.14 -23.01
CA ARG A 126 -13.54 -7.07 -23.85
C ARG A 126 -14.80 -6.48 -23.23
N GLU A 127 -15.67 -7.33 -22.71
CA GLU A 127 -16.93 -6.88 -22.09
C GLU A 127 -16.64 -6.11 -20.80
N ILE A 128 -15.75 -6.57 -19.94
CA ILE A 128 -15.32 -5.85 -18.74
C ILE A 128 -14.70 -4.50 -19.11
N SER A 129 -13.76 -4.47 -20.05
CA SER A 129 -13.13 -3.21 -20.50
C SER A 129 -14.17 -2.23 -21.04
N HIS A 130 -15.10 -2.71 -21.86
CA HIS A 130 -16.20 -1.88 -22.39
C HIS A 130 -17.07 -1.32 -21.26
N ARG A 131 -17.51 -2.15 -20.32
CA ARG A 131 -18.38 -1.72 -19.22
C ARG A 131 -17.70 -0.70 -18.33
N ILE A 132 -16.45 -0.94 -17.91
CA ILE A 132 -15.70 0.01 -17.10
C ILE A 132 -15.56 1.35 -17.82
N LYS A 133 -15.28 1.32 -19.12
CA LYS A 133 -15.14 2.53 -19.93
C LYS A 133 -16.44 3.34 -20.03
N TYR A 134 -17.56 2.70 -20.28
CA TYR A 134 -18.82 3.39 -20.53
C TYR A 134 -19.71 3.58 -19.30
N GLU A 135 -19.59 2.72 -18.29
CA GLU A 135 -20.34 2.84 -17.05
C GLU A 135 -19.60 3.70 -16.00
N LEU A 136 -18.26 3.60 -15.93
CA LEU A 136 -17.45 4.33 -14.96
C LEU A 136 -16.66 5.50 -15.56
N GLY A 137 -16.49 5.56 -16.88
CA GLY A 137 -15.75 6.63 -17.56
C GLY A 137 -14.23 6.52 -17.45
N VAL A 138 -13.68 5.45 -16.87
CA VAL A 138 -12.25 5.18 -16.81
C VAL A 138 -11.87 4.01 -17.72
N THR A 139 -10.60 3.89 -18.09
CA THR A 139 -10.16 2.79 -18.93
C THR A 139 -9.32 1.80 -18.13
N VAL A 140 -9.29 0.53 -18.56
CA VAL A 140 -8.48 -0.52 -17.99
C VAL A 140 -7.60 -1.18 -19.05
N SER A 141 -6.43 -1.65 -18.64
CA SER A 141 -5.63 -2.60 -19.43
C SER A 141 -5.76 -3.99 -18.81
N ILE A 142 -6.07 -4.99 -19.62
CA ILE A 142 -6.34 -6.35 -19.15
C ILE A 142 -5.35 -7.34 -19.74
N GLY A 143 -4.66 -8.08 -18.86
CA GLY A 143 -3.85 -9.22 -19.24
C GLY A 143 -4.60 -10.53 -19.05
N ILE A 144 -4.45 -11.47 -19.97
CA ILE A 144 -5.07 -12.79 -19.93
C ILE A 144 -3.96 -13.84 -19.98
N SER A 145 -3.97 -14.78 -19.03
CA SER A 145 -3.02 -15.88 -19.03
C SER A 145 -3.51 -17.08 -18.20
N TRP A 146 -2.67 -18.11 -18.06
CA TRP A 146 -2.99 -19.30 -17.25
C TRP A 146 -2.57 -19.15 -15.78
N ASN A 147 -1.86 -18.10 -15.42
CA ASN A 147 -1.43 -17.79 -14.05
C ASN A 147 -1.50 -16.29 -13.76
N LYS A 148 -1.40 -15.94 -12.49
CA LYS A 148 -1.51 -14.55 -12.00
C LYS A 148 -0.36 -13.68 -12.51
N ILE A 149 0.84 -14.23 -12.60
CA ILE A 149 2.08 -13.50 -12.93
C ILE A 149 2.05 -13.01 -14.35
N TYR A 150 1.75 -13.90 -15.30
CA TYR A 150 1.70 -13.53 -16.70
C TYR A 150 0.43 -12.76 -17.09
N ALA A 151 -0.68 -12.94 -16.33
CA ALA A 151 -1.84 -12.07 -16.49
C ALA A 151 -1.48 -10.64 -16.12
N LYS A 152 -0.78 -10.42 -14.96
CA LYS A 152 -0.32 -9.08 -14.58
C LYS A 152 0.67 -8.50 -15.60
N LEU A 153 1.64 -9.27 -16.03
CA LEU A 153 2.57 -8.82 -17.07
C LEU A 153 1.84 -8.42 -18.37
N GLY A 154 0.76 -9.15 -18.72
CA GLY A 154 -0.09 -8.84 -19.86
C GLY A 154 -0.79 -7.48 -19.75
N SER A 155 -1.29 -7.12 -18.58
CA SER A 155 -1.93 -5.82 -18.36
C SER A 155 -0.95 -4.65 -18.47
N ASP A 156 0.34 -4.89 -18.15
CA ASP A 156 1.40 -3.88 -18.27
C ASP A 156 2.03 -3.81 -19.67
N TYR A 157 1.88 -4.86 -20.49
CA TYR A 157 2.55 -5.00 -21.77
C TYR A 157 2.16 -3.94 -22.79
N LYS A 158 0.88 -3.56 -22.84
CA LYS A 158 0.35 -2.49 -23.70
C LYS A 158 -0.61 -1.65 -22.89
N LYS A 159 -0.25 -0.40 -22.66
CA LYS A 159 -1.08 0.62 -21.97
C LYS A 159 -1.15 1.87 -22.84
N PRO A 160 -2.26 2.62 -22.84
CA PRO A 160 -3.52 2.37 -22.15
C PRO A 160 -4.54 1.57 -22.95
N ASP A 161 -5.66 1.19 -22.28
CA ASP A 161 -6.91 0.70 -22.90
C ASP A 161 -6.68 -0.48 -23.85
N ALA A 162 -5.92 -1.47 -23.38
CA ALA A 162 -5.49 -2.61 -24.20
C ALA A 162 -5.75 -3.95 -23.52
N ILE A 163 -5.96 -4.97 -24.33
CA ILE A 163 -6.08 -6.35 -23.87
C ILE A 163 -4.93 -7.17 -24.48
N THR A 164 -4.19 -7.85 -23.63
CA THR A 164 -3.05 -8.69 -24.03
C THR A 164 -3.23 -10.11 -23.51
N GLU A 165 -3.15 -11.09 -24.41
CA GLU A 165 -3.18 -12.50 -24.04
C GLU A 165 -1.81 -13.13 -24.23
N PHE A 166 -1.33 -13.82 -23.19
CA PHE A 166 -0.19 -14.73 -23.22
C PHE A 166 -0.66 -16.15 -23.00
N ASN A 167 -0.33 -17.03 -23.93
CA ASN A 167 -0.64 -18.45 -23.86
C ASN A 167 0.64 -19.30 -23.76
N ARG A 168 0.48 -20.62 -23.48
CA ARG A 168 1.60 -21.54 -23.29
C ARG A 168 2.42 -21.77 -24.58
N GLU A 169 1.88 -21.43 -25.73
CA GLU A 169 2.52 -21.64 -27.03
C GLU A 169 3.43 -20.46 -27.40
N ASN A 170 3.08 -19.24 -27.01
CA ASN A 170 3.78 -18.03 -27.45
C ASN A 170 4.53 -17.25 -26.35
N TYR A 171 4.46 -17.69 -25.08
CA TYR A 171 5.01 -16.89 -23.98
C TYR A 171 6.52 -16.72 -24.06
N LYS A 172 7.27 -17.75 -24.49
CA LYS A 172 8.73 -17.66 -24.60
C LYS A 172 9.15 -16.59 -25.60
N ASP A 173 8.51 -16.56 -26.77
CA ASP A 173 8.86 -15.60 -27.82
C ASP A 173 8.52 -14.16 -27.45
N ARG A 174 7.51 -13.97 -26.60
CA ARG A 174 7.00 -12.64 -26.24
C ARG A 174 7.48 -12.15 -24.88
N ILE A 175 7.44 -13.01 -23.84
CA ILE A 175 7.74 -12.66 -22.47
C ILE A 175 9.24 -12.72 -22.19
N TRP A 176 9.94 -13.74 -22.70
CA TRP A 176 11.36 -13.92 -22.39
C TRP A 176 12.27 -12.80 -22.94
N GLN A 177 11.79 -12.06 -23.93
CA GLN A 177 12.50 -10.89 -24.48
C GLN A 177 12.34 -9.63 -23.59
N LEU A 178 11.35 -9.61 -22.70
CA LEU A 178 11.08 -8.46 -21.84
C LEU A 178 12.18 -8.29 -20.79
N PRO A 179 12.42 -7.05 -20.32
CA PRO A 179 13.31 -6.79 -19.20
C PRO A 179 12.93 -7.59 -17.95
N ALA A 180 13.89 -8.11 -17.22
CA ALA A 180 13.63 -8.81 -15.96
C ALA A 180 12.92 -7.90 -14.92
N SER A 181 13.06 -6.59 -15.04
CA SER A 181 12.38 -5.60 -14.20
C SER A 181 10.86 -5.58 -14.35
N ASP A 182 10.33 -6.13 -15.42
CA ASP A 182 8.90 -6.14 -15.71
C ASP A 182 8.19 -7.31 -15.00
N LEU A 183 8.97 -8.28 -14.51
CA LEU A 183 8.43 -9.40 -13.75
C LEU A 183 8.04 -8.97 -12.34
N LEU A 184 6.90 -9.45 -11.86
CA LEU A 184 6.42 -9.20 -10.51
C LEU A 184 7.52 -9.55 -9.46
N TYR A 185 7.66 -8.72 -8.43
CA TYR A 185 8.69 -8.77 -7.38
C TYR A 185 10.10 -8.40 -7.82
N VAL A 186 10.34 -8.05 -9.07
CA VAL A 186 11.62 -7.50 -9.52
C VAL A 186 11.63 -5.97 -9.39
N GLY A 187 11.69 -5.49 -8.18
CA GLY A 187 11.86 -4.05 -7.90
C GLY A 187 13.26 -3.54 -8.25
N ARG A 188 13.45 -2.23 -8.12
CA ARG A 188 14.69 -1.51 -8.48
C ARG A 188 15.98 -2.15 -7.91
N GLN A 189 15.96 -2.57 -6.64
CA GLN A 189 17.16 -3.17 -6.00
C GLN A 189 17.41 -4.60 -6.50
N THR A 190 16.34 -5.39 -6.66
CA THR A 190 16.43 -6.75 -7.23
C THR A 190 16.99 -6.68 -8.65
N ASN A 191 16.47 -5.77 -9.49
CA ASN A 191 16.94 -5.59 -10.86
C ASN A 191 18.42 -5.20 -10.92
N LYS A 192 18.90 -4.30 -10.04
CA LYS A 192 20.34 -3.97 -9.96
C LYS A 192 21.20 -5.18 -9.62
N LYS A 193 20.73 -6.07 -8.74
CA LYS A 193 21.47 -7.31 -8.39
C LYS A 193 21.46 -8.29 -9.57
N LEU A 194 20.32 -8.48 -10.23
CA LEU A 194 20.22 -9.33 -11.44
C LEU A 194 21.15 -8.85 -12.53
N GLN A 195 21.21 -7.54 -12.81
CA GLN A 195 22.11 -6.96 -13.79
C GLN A 195 23.59 -7.21 -13.47
N LYS A 196 23.99 -7.21 -12.18
CA LYS A 196 25.36 -7.57 -11.78
C LYS A 196 25.70 -9.04 -12.05
N LEU A 197 24.69 -9.92 -12.09
CA LEU A 197 24.83 -11.34 -12.48
C LEU A 197 24.71 -11.55 -13.99
N GLY A 198 24.61 -10.47 -14.80
CA GLY A 198 24.44 -10.54 -16.24
C GLY A 198 23.00 -10.85 -16.70
N ILE A 199 22.05 -10.92 -15.78
CA ILE A 199 20.65 -11.24 -16.06
C ILE A 199 19.89 -9.94 -16.33
N ARG A 200 19.42 -9.76 -17.57
CA ARG A 200 18.73 -8.54 -18.02
C ARG A 200 17.30 -8.80 -18.48
N THR A 201 17.01 -10.01 -18.96
CA THR A 201 15.70 -10.37 -19.49
C THR A 201 15.04 -11.47 -18.66
N ILE A 202 13.72 -11.61 -18.80
CA ILE A 202 12.96 -12.69 -18.15
C ILE A 202 13.46 -14.06 -18.64
N GLY A 203 13.80 -14.20 -19.92
CA GLY A 203 14.37 -15.44 -20.48
C GLY A 203 15.71 -15.81 -19.84
N GLN A 204 16.63 -14.84 -19.68
CA GLN A 204 17.89 -15.08 -19.00
C GLN A 204 17.69 -15.48 -17.53
N LEU A 205 16.68 -14.91 -16.86
CA LEU A 205 16.32 -15.30 -15.51
C LEU A 205 15.75 -16.73 -15.45
N ALA A 206 14.92 -17.11 -16.42
CA ALA A 206 14.32 -18.45 -16.54
C ALA A 206 15.37 -19.53 -16.81
N GLU A 207 16.42 -19.20 -17.56
CA GLU A 207 17.53 -20.10 -17.91
C GLU A 207 18.67 -20.12 -16.89
N SER A 208 18.61 -19.25 -15.87
CA SER A 208 19.65 -19.19 -14.82
C SER A 208 19.60 -20.41 -13.91
N ASP A 209 20.75 -20.72 -13.29
CA ASP A 209 20.82 -21.75 -12.25
C ASP A 209 20.03 -21.31 -11.02
N GLU A 210 19.05 -22.12 -10.61
CA GLU A 210 18.20 -21.89 -9.45
C GLU A 210 19.02 -21.72 -8.15
N LYS A 211 20.07 -22.54 -7.96
CA LYS A 211 20.95 -22.46 -6.78
C LYS A 211 21.74 -21.15 -6.74
N LEU A 212 22.15 -20.65 -7.91
CA LEU A 212 22.80 -19.34 -8.00
C LEU A 212 21.84 -18.24 -7.56
N LEU A 213 20.60 -18.28 -8.02
CA LEU A 213 19.58 -17.28 -7.64
C LEU A 213 19.26 -17.39 -6.13
N GLU A 214 19.12 -18.60 -5.58
CA GLU A 214 18.89 -18.82 -4.16
C GLU A 214 20.03 -18.25 -3.30
N SER A 215 21.28 -18.45 -3.71
CA SER A 215 22.46 -17.96 -2.97
C SER A 215 22.52 -16.42 -2.89
N HIS A 216 22.00 -15.70 -3.92
CA HIS A 216 22.04 -14.24 -3.99
C HIS A 216 20.77 -13.56 -3.48
N PHE A 217 19.63 -14.22 -3.54
CA PHE A 217 18.33 -13.65 -3.23
C PHE A 217 17.57 -14.42 -2.14
N GLY A 218 18.09 -15.56 -1.66
CA GLY A 218 17.37 -16.45 -0.76
C GLY A 218 16.11 -17.04 -1.41
N LYS A 219 15.09 -17.33 -0.63
CA LYS A 219 13.83 -17.92 -1.10
C LYS A 219 13.18 -17.17 -2.26
N ILE A 220 13.33 -15.85 -2.34
CA ILE A 220 12.77 -15.07 -3.44
C ILE A 220 13.46 -15.38 -4.77
N GLY A 221 14.71 -15.85 -4.75
CA GLY A 221 15.41 -16.29 -5.96
C GLY A 221 14.69 -17.42 -6.68
N ASN A 222 14.27 -18.45 -5.92
CA ASN A 222 13.52 -19.60 -6.45
C ASN A 222 12.14 -19.17 -6.97
N VAL A 223 11.47 -18.24 -6.25
CA VAL A 223 10.19 -17.67 -6.70
C VAL A 223 10.33 -16.94 -8.02
N LEU A 224 11.34 -16.09 -8.15
CA LEU A 224 11.59 -15.34 -9.38
C LEU A 224 11.92 -16.25 -10.56
N TRP A 225 12.69 -17.31 -10.31
CA TRP A 225 12.98 -18.32 -11.33
C TRP A 225 11.74 -19.07 -11.78
N ALA A 226 10.90 -19.50 -10.83
CA ALA A 226 9.62 -20.14 -11.13
C ALA A 226 8.70 -19.22 -11.94
N PHE A 227 8.58 -17.96 -11.54
CA PHE A 227 7.78 -16.95 -12.24
C PHE A 227 8.27 -16.69 -13.66
N ALA A 228 9.60 -16.59 -13.86
CA ALA A 228 10.18 -16.43 -15.20
C ALA A 228 9.90 -17.62 -16.11
N ASN A 229 9.73 -18.83 -15.55
CA ASN A 229 9.32 -20.04 -16.26
C ASN A 229 7.79 -20.17 -16.42
N GLY A 230 7.00 -19.26 -15.90
CA GLY A 230 5.54 -19.30 -15.94
C GLY A 230 4.91 -20.31 -14.98
N TRP A 231 5.64 -20.68 -13.93
CA TRP A 231 5.21 -21.62 -12.91
C TRP A 231 4.65 -20.85 -11.71
N ASP A 232 3.35 -20.74 -11.69
CA ASP A 232 2.58 -20.17 -10.57
C ASP A 232 1.23 -20.89 -10.54
N GLU A 233 0.95 -21.54 -9.43
CA GLU A 233 -0.26 -22.29 -9.20
C GLU A 233 -1.16 -21.67 -8.13
N ASP A 234 -0.74 -20.53 -7.57
CA ASP A 234 -1.51 -19.83 -6.55
C ASP A 234 -2.93 -19.55 -7.06
N PRO A 235 -3.97 -19.94 -6.30
CA PRO A 235 -5.33 -19.65 -6.69
C PRO A 235 -5.61 -18.14 -6.59
N VAL A 236 -6.54 -17.66 -7.41
CA VAL A 236 -7.18 -16.36 -7.16
C VAL A 236 -8.12 -16.52 -6.00
N CYS A 237 -7.97 -15.69 -4.97
CA CYS A 237 -8.82 -15.72 -3.78
C CYS A 237 -10.28 -15.43 -4.14
N LYS A 238 -11.20 -15.97 -3.36
CA LYS A 238 -12.61 -15.60 -3.47
C LYS A 238 -12.84 -14.19 -2.96
N GLU A 239 -13.82 -13.52 -3.52
CA GLU A 239 -14.28 -12.23 -3.02
C GLU A 239 -14.61 -12.32 -1.54
N GLY A 240 -14.19 -11.31 -0.76
CA GLY A 240 -14.36 -11.29 0.70
C GLY A 240 -13.33 -12.10 1.48
N TYR A 241 -12.31 -12.69 0.83
CA TYR A 241 -11.16 -13.25 1.54
C TYR A 241 -10.34 -12.14 2.20
N GLU A 242 -10.24 -12.20 3.51
CA GLU A 242 -9.41 -11.29 4.28
C GLU A 242 -8.19 -12.04 4.83
N ALA A 243 -7.00 -11.58 4.45
CA ALA A 243 -5.77 -12.11 5.02
C ALA A 243 -5.65 -11.70 6.51
N PRO A 244 -5.14 -12.58 7.40
CA PRO A 244 -4.98 -12.23 8.80
C PRO A 244 -4.13 -10.97 8.99
N VAL A 245 -4.64 -10.00 9.74
CA VAL A 245 -3.92 -8.77 10.07
C VAL A 245 -2.71 -9.11 10.94
N LYS A 246 -1.50 -8.82 10.47
CA LYS A 246 -0.25 -9.14 11.19
C LYS A 246 0.23 -7.99 12.07
N SER A 247 -0.05 -6.75 11.68
CA SER A 247 0.36 -5.56 12.42
C SER A 247 -0.46 -4.34 12.01
N ILE A 248 -0.57 -3.36 12.90
CA ILE A 248 -1.17 -2.05 12.65
C ILE A 248 -0.12 -0.98 12.94
N GLY A 249 0.22 -0.18 11.96
CA GLY A 249 1.24 0.87 12.12
C GLY A 249 0.85 2.17 11.43
N ASN A 250 1.50 3.25 11.83
CA ASN A 250 1.44 4.53 11.16
C ASN A 250 2.79 5.24 11.26
N SER A 251 3.11 6.06 10.27
CA SER A 251 4.34 6.87 10.26
C SER A 251 4.08 8.20 9.59
N THR A 252 4.85 9.21 9.95
CA THR A 252 4.75 10.53 9.34
C THR A 252 6.12 11.15 9.11
N THR A 253 6.25 11.89 8.01
CA THR A 253 7.31 12.88 7.84
C THR A 253 6.80 14.18 8.46
N THR A 254 7.53 14.69 9.42
CA THR A 254 7.06 15.83 10.23
C THR A 254 7.14 17.14 9.46
N PRO A 255 6.26 18.12 9.75
CA PRO A 255 6.25 19.42 9.09
C PRO A 255 7.58 20.19 9.20
N ARG A 256 8.28 20.03 10.31
CA ARG A 256 9.64 20.48 10.55
C ARG A 256 10.49 19.36 11.13
N ASP A 257 11.80 19.49 11.09
CA ASP A 257 12.68 18.54 11.80
C ASP A 257 12.40 18.62 13.31
N LEU A 258 12.47 17.46 13.95
CA LEU A 258 12.35 17.35 15.41
C LEU A 258 13.74 17.49 16.02
N GLU A 259 13.89 18.34 17.04
CA GLU A 259 15.18 18.73 17.58
C GLU A 259 15.36 18.34 19.05
N ASN A 260 14.30 17.85 19.69
CA ASN A 260 14.32 17.51 21.11
C ASN A 260 13.30 16.40 21.45
N ASP A 261 13.39 15.88 22.66
CA ASP A 261 12.55 14.80 23.18
C ASP A 261 11.06 15.15 23.22
N LEU A 262 10.74 16.43 23.47
CA LEU A 262 9.36 16.89 23.51
C LEU A 262 8.70 16.82 22.12
N ASP A 263 9.41 17.24 21.08
CA ASP A 263 8.95 17.13 19.70
C ASP A 263 8.62 15.68 19.36
N VAL A 264 9.53 14.76 19.70
CA VAL A 264 9.34 13.31 19.49
C VAL A 264 8.13 12.80 20.26
N TRP A 265 7.98 13.21 21.51
CA TRP A 265 6.85 12.81 22.36
C TRP A 265 5.51 13.23 21.78
N ILE A 266 5.39 14.48 21.29
CA ILE A 266 4.17 14.99 20.65
C ILE A 266 3.80 14.14 19.42
N ILE A 267 4.75 13.89 18.51
CA ILE A 267 4.50 13.09 17.31
C ILE A 267 4.16 11.63 17.67
N GLN A 268 4.85 11.06 18.65
CA GLN A 268 4.56 9.69 19.08
C GLN A 268 3.18 9.55 19.73
N ILE A 269 2.70 10.59 20.45
CA ILE A 269 1.31 10.61 20.94
C ILE A 269 0.33 10.53 19.76
N ALA A 270 0.47 11.39 18.75
CA ALA A 270 -0.44 11.41 17.60
C ALA A 270 -0.45 10.06 16.85
N LEU A 271 0.73 9.47 16.63
CA LEU A 271 0.85 8.17 15.99
C LEU A 271 0.27 7.04 16.85
N ALA A 272 0.56 7.03 18.16
CA ALA A 272 0.04 6.02 19.07
C ALA A 272 -1.50 6.08 19.19
N GLU A 273 -2.09 7.28 19.22
CA GLU A 273 -3.55 7.45 19.20
C GLU A 273 -4.18 6.83 17.95
N SER A 274 -3.60 7.08 16.77
CA SER A 274 -4.06 6.47 15.51
C SER A 274 -3.94 4.94 15.52
N VAL A 275 -2.80 4.41 15.95
CA VAL A 275 -2.55 2.97 16.00
C VAL A 275 -3.47 2.28 17.01
N ALA A 276 -3.59 2.83 18.24
CA ALA A 276 -4.42 2.27 19.30
C ALA A 276 -5.92 2.32 18.97
N ALA A 277 -6.39 3.42 18.37
CA ALA A 277 -7.80 3.52 17.93
C ALA A 277 -8.14 2.45 16.89
N ARG A 278 -7.23 2.18 15.94
CA ARG A 278 -7.41 1.11 14.95
C ARG A 278 -7.34 -0.28 15.56
N LEU A 279 -6.45 -0.53 16.54
CA LEU A 279 -6.45 -1.78 17.30
C LEU A 279 -7.82 -2.02 17.95
N ARG A 280 -8.36 -1.02 18.67
CA ARG A 280 -9.68 -1.11 19.32
C ARG A 280 -10.83 -1.27 18.33
N LYS A 281 -10.78 -0.54 17.21
CA LYS A 281 -11.81 -0.64 16.15
C LYS A 281 -11.91 -2.06 15.56
N HIS A 282 -10.76 -2.75 15.40
CA HIS A 282 -10.70 -4.08 14.82
C HIS A 282 -10.66 -5.20 15.88
N GLY A 283 -10.84 -4.89 17.16
CA GLY A 283 -10.86 -5.89 18.24
C GLY A 283 -9.51 -6.55 18.51
N PHE A 284 -8.39 -5.81 18.36
CA PHE A 284 -7.05 -6.33 18.59
C PHE A 284 -6.36 -5.69 19.80
N LYS A 285 -5.42 -6.43 20.37
CA LYS A 285 -4.35 -5.98 21.26
C LYS A 285 -3.01 -6.38 20.68
N CYS A 286 -1.95 -5.60 20.90
CA CYS A 286 -0.60 -5.93 20.45
C CYS A 286 0.25 -6.42 21.62
N LYS A 287 1.17 -7.35 21.32
CA LYS A 287 2.23 -7.79 22.24
C LYS A 287 3.56 -7.12 21.98
N THR A 288 3.73 -6.51 20.81
CA THR A 288 4.98 -5.88 20.41
C THR A 288 4.73 -4.48 19.90
N VAL A 289 5.54 -3.52 20.38
CA VAL A 289 5.59 -2.16 19.88
C VAL A 289 6.93 -1.96 19.16
N GLU A 290 6.86 -1.47 17.93
CA GLU A 290 8.03 -1.11 17.13
C GLU A 290 8.01 0.37 16.83
N ILE A 291 9.18 0.99 16.84
CA ILE A 291 9.40 2.34 16.32
C ILE A 291 10.27 2.31 15.08
N THR A 292 10.02 3.25 14.18
CA THR A 292 10.92 3.59 13.08
C THR A 292 11.31 5.06 13.22
N VAL A 293 12.60 5.32 13.15
CA VAL A 293 13.17 6.67 13.24
C VAL A 293 13.99 6.94 11.99
N ARG A 294 13.80 8.10 11.38
CA ARG A 294 14.59 8.54 10.24
C ARG A 294 15.07 9.96 10.48
N ASP A 295 16.38 10.18 10.43
CA ASP A 295 16.98 11.49 10.56
C ASP A 295 16.89 12.33 9.27
N ASN A 296 17.36 13.58 9.33
CA ASN A 296 17.38 14.49 8.19
C ASN A 296 18.48 14.16 7.16
N GLY A 297 19.47 13.34 7.53
CA GLY A 297 20.45 12.72 6.62
C GLY A 297 19.88 11.50 5.87
N LEU A 298 18.60 11.14 6.13
CA LEU A 298 17.88 10.01 5.55
C LEU A 298 18.34 8.63 6.05
N TYR A 299 19.18 8.56 7.07
CA TYR A 299 19.46 7.31 7.76
C TYR A 299 18.23 6.86 8.56
N SER A 300 17.90 5.58 8.48
CA SER A 300 16.72 5.02 9.15
C SER A 300 17.07 3.76 9.92
N PHE A 301 16.47 3.60 11.09
CA PHE A 301 16.51 2.35 11.83
C PHE A 301 15.14 2.04 12.44
N SER A 302 14.93 0.79 12.82
CA SER A 302 13.78 0.36 13.63
C SER A 302 14.23 -0.44 14.84
N ARG A 303 13.43 -0.35 15.92
CA ARG A 303 13.60 -1.11 17.16
C ARG A 303 12.24 -1.52 17.68
N GLN A 304 12.19 -2.67 18.35
CA GLN A 304 10.94 -3.17 18.92
C GLN A 304 11.15 -3.67 20.35
N ILE A 305 10.05 -3.67 21.10
CA ILE A 305 9.99 -4.23 22.45
C ILE A 305 8.77 -5.12 22.58
N HIS A 306 8.93 -6.27 23.22
CA HIS A 306 7.84 -7.16 23.59
C HIS A 306 7.25 -6.71 24.94
N LEU A 307 5.95 -6.46 24.95
CA LEU A 307 5.23 -6.02 26.14
C LEU A 307 4.93 -7.21 27.06
N ARG A 308 4.90 -6.97 28.36
CA ARG A 308 4.58 -8.02 29.35
C ARG A 308 3.15 -8.54 29.20
N GLN A 309 2.23 -7.68 28.82
CA GLN A 309 0.83 -8.00 28.57
C GLN A 309 0.35 -7.38 27.28
N PRO A 310 -0.58 -8.03 26.55
CA PRO A 310 -1.17 -7.43 25.36
C PRO A 310 -1.95 -6.15 25.71
N THR A 311 -1.84 -5.13 24.85
CA THR A 311 -2.51 -3.85 25.07
C THR A 311 -3.04 -3.22 23.79
N ASN A 312 -4.08 -2.41 23.91
CA ASN A 312 -4.55 -1.44 22.93
C ASN A 312 -4.72 -0.04 23.58
N ILE A 313 -4.11 0.14 24.76
CA ILE A 313 -4.15 1.40 25.53
C ILE A 313 -3.11 2.35 24.96
N THR A 314 -3.55 3.52 24.51
CA THR A 314 -2.69 4.53 23.88
C THR A 314 -1.49 4.90 24.76
N ASN A 315 -1.71 5.10 26.06
CA ASN A 315 -0.63 5.46 26.99
C ASN A 315 0.46 4.39 27.11
N GLU A 316 0.09 3.11 27.11
CA GLU A 316 1.08 2.02 27.19
C GLU A 316 1.91 1.94 25.91
N ILE A 317 1.26 2.11 24.74
CA ILE A 317 1.94 2.09 23.45
C ILE A 317 2.91 3.27 23.31
N VAL A 318 2.47 4.50 23.63
CA VAL A 318 3.33 5.68 23.51
C VAL A 318 4.49 5.64 24.51
N THR A 319 4.25 5.17 25.74
CA THR A 319 5.32 5.04 26.74
C THR A 319 6.38 4.03 26.30
N ALA A 320 5.97 2.88 25.77
CA ALA A 320 6.89 1.88 25.22
C ALA A 320 7.67 2.42 24.02
N ALA A 321 6.99 3.14 23.10
CA ALA A 321 7.62 3.75 21.94
C ALA A 321 8.65 4.83 22.33
N PHE A 322 8.32 5.67 23.32
CA PHE A 322 9.23 6.71 23.78
C PHE A 322 10.44 6.14 24.52
N GLN A 323 10.24 5.12 25.34
CA GLN A 323 11.36 4.42 25.99
C GLN A 323 12.31 3.81 24.96
N LEU A 324 11.77 3.13 23.93
CA LEU A 324 12.59 2.61 22.83
C LEU A 324 13.38 3.72 22.12
N PHE A 325 12.77 4.87 21.91
CA PHE A 325 13.45 6.02 21.35
C PHE A 325 14.61 6.48 22.22
N LYS A 326 14.36 6.71 23.52
CA LYS A 326 15.37 7.16 24.48
C LYS A 326 16.57 6.20 24.60
N ASP A 327 16.29 4.90 24.54
CA ASP A 327 17.31 3.88 24.71
C ASP A 327 18.20 3.70 23.45
N ASN A 328 17.70 4.11 22.26
CA ASN A 328 18.34 3.80 21.01
C ASN A 328 18.72 4.98 20.13
N TYR A 329 18.28 6.21 20.46
CA TYR A 329 18.60 7.41 19.70
C TYR A 329 19.45 8.39 20.50
N LYS A 330 20.60 8.74 19.93
CA LYS A 330 21.43 9.84 20.41
C LYS A 330 21.25 11.02 19.49
N TRP A 331 21.03 12.21 20.05
CA TRP A 331 20.81 13.44 19.30
C TRP A 331 22.07 13.91 18.53
N GLU A 332 22.43 13.20 17.48
CA GLU A 332 23.51 13.60 16.54
C GLU A 332 22.94 14.39 15.36
N HIS A 333 21.71 14.06 14.95
CA HIS A 333 21.00 14.72 13.85
C HIS A 333 19.55 14.98 14.21
N PRO A 334 18.92 16.05 13.68
CA PRO A 334 17.47 16.24 13.79
C PRO A 334 16.70 15.10 13.12
N ILE A 335 15.51 14.80 13.63
CA ILE A 335 14.67 13.70 13.10
C ILE A 335 13.70 14.25 12.07
N ARG A 336 13.62 13.60 10.91
CA ARG A 336 12.74 13.92 9.80
C ARG A 336 11.42 13.19 9.84
N SER A 337 11.40 11.93 10.25
CA SER A 337 10.17 11.14 10.32
C SER A 337 10.20 10.09 11.43
N LEU A 338 9.02 9.80 11.95
CA LEU A 338 8.77 8.80 12.98
C LEU A 338 7.66 7.84 12.55
N GLY A 339 7.74 6.59 13.01
CA GLY A 339 6.67 5.60 12.88
C GLY A 339 6.49 4.81 14.17
N ILE A 340 5.26 4.36 14.40
CA ILE A 340 4.89 3.39 15.43
C ILE A 340 4.13 2.25 14.76
N ARG A 341 4.49 1.01 15.11
CA ARG A 341 3.81 -0.19 14.66
C ARG A 341 3.51 -1.10 15.86
N ALA A 342 2.27 -1.52 15.95
CA ALA A 342 1.78 -2.55 16.85
C ALA A 342 1.81 -3.89 16.10
N ALA A 343 2.53 -4.88 16.63
CA ALA A 343 2.71 -6.20 16.02
C ALA A 343 2.38 -7.31 17.02
N ASP A 344 2.46 -8.57 16.57
CA ASP A 344 2.07 -9.74 17.34
C ASP A 344 0.65 -9.59 17.91
N LEU A 345 -0.30 -9.36 16.98
CA LEU A 345 -1.67 -9.05 17.32
C LEU A 345 -2.38 -10.27 17.87
N VAL A 346 -3.22 -10.03 18.88
CA VAL A 346 -4.14 -11.00 19.47
C VAL A 346 -5.52 -10.36 19.55
N LEU A 347 -6.59 -11.17 19.56
CA LEU A 347 -7.94 -10.67 19.76
C LEU A 347 -8.09 -10.04 21.16
N ASP A 348 -8.92 -9.02 21.29
CA ASP A 348 -9.07 -8.27 22.54
C ASP A 348 -9.87 -9.02 23.62
N ASP A 349 -10.61 -10.06 23.23
CA ASP A 349 -11.39 -10.96 24.09
C ASP A 349 -10.59 -12.14 24.67
N ILE A 350 -9.31 -12.29 24.29
CA ILE A 350 -8.47 -13.37 24.84
C ILE A 350 -8.26 -13.15 26.35
N PRO A 351 -8.44 -14.20 27.18
CA PRO A 351 -8.14 -14.13 28.60
C PRO A 351 -6.71 -13.67 28.83
N VAL A 352 -6.54 -12.59 29.57
CA VAL A 352 -5.22 -12.05 29.94
C VAL A 352 -4.88 -12.58 31.33
N GLN A 353 -3.70 -13.18 31.48
CA GLN A 353 -3.19 -13.56 32.81
C GLN A 353 -3.03 -12.31 33.65
N LEU A 354 -3.69 -12.30 34.81
CA LEU A 354 -3.57 -11.20 35.76
C LEU A 354 -2.14 -11.12 36.30
N ASP A 355 -1.58 -9.92 36.29
CA ASP A 355 -0.30 -9.64 36.93
C ASP A 355 -0.57 -9.22 38.37
N LEU A 356 0.02 -9.95 39.31
CA LEU A 356 -0.11 -9.66 40.75
C LEU A 356 0.43 -8.27 41.14
N PHE A 357 1.32 -7.71 40.34
CA PHE A 357 1.93 -6.39 40.56
C PHE A 357 1.33 -5.32 39.63
N GLY A 358 0.46 -5.71 38.73
CA GLY A 358 -0.21 -4.82 37.77
C GLY A 358 -1.45 -4.17 38.38
N ASN A 359 -1.64 -2.87 38.13
CA ASN A 359 -2.86 -2.18 38.54
C ASN A 359 -3.95 -2.39 37.46
N GLN A 360 -4.68 -3.51 37.57
CA GLN A 360 -5.73 -3.90 36.63
C GLN A 360 -6.85 -2.83 36.56
N GLU A 361 -7.24 -2.29 37.71
CA GLU A 361 -8.28 -1.24 37.78
C GLU A 361 -7.88 0.01 36.99
N LYS A 362 -6.61 0.40 37.08
CA LYS A 362 -6.08 1.50 36.30
C LYS A 362 -6.09 1.23 34.79
N LYS A 363 -5.79 -0.01 34.36
CA LYS A 363 -5.83 -0.40 32.95
C LYS A 363 -7.26 -0.33 32.41
N GLU A 364 -8.23 -0.86 33.13
CA GLU A 364 -9.64 -0.80 32.74
C GLU A 364 -10.15 0.64 32.63
N LYS A 365 -9.77 1.50 33.55
CA LYS A 365 -10.07 2.94 33.48
C LYS A 365 -9.45 3.60 32.24
N LEU A 366 -8.20 3.30 31.92
CA LEU A 366 -7.53 3.85 30.73
C LEU A 366 -8.13 3.32 29.43
N GLU A 367 -8.47 2.05 29.35
CA GLU A 367 -9.14 1.46 28.20
C GLU A 367 -10.52 2.09 27.96
N LYS A 368 -11.31 2.26 29.03
CA LYS A 368 -12.60 2.96 28.99
C LYS A 368 -12.45 4.42 28.56
N LEU A 369 -11.42 5.11 29.07
CA LEU A 369 -11.12 6.49 28.68
C LEU A 369 -10.81 6.58 27.18
N ASP A 370 -9.92 5.72 26.68
CA ASP A 370 -9.54 5.71 25.26
C ASP A 370 -10.74 5.41 24.35
N ARG A 371 -11.62 4.45 24.71
CA ARG A 371 -12.88 4.17 23.99
C ARG A 371 -13.82 5.39 23.99
N THR A 372 -13.90 6.11 25.10
CA THR A 372 -14.71 7.34 25.19
C THR A 372 -14.14 8.45 24.30
N VAL A 373 -12.81 8.61 24.27
CA VAL A 373 -12.15 9.56 23.38
C VAL A 373 -12.38 9.22 21.91
N ASP A 374 -12.28 7.94 21.54
CA ASP A 374 -12.57 7.46 20.18
C ASP A 374 -14.02 7.80 19.77
N GLU A 375 -14.99 7.61 20.68
CA GLU A 375 -16.40 7.91 20.43
C GLU A 375 -16.64 9.43 20.25
N ILE A 376 -16.03 10.27 21.07
CA ILE A 376 -16.11 11.73 20.95
C ILE A 376 -15.52 12.15 19.58
N ARG A 377 -14.34 11.67 19.23
CA ARG A 377 -13.68 11.99 17.97
C ARG A 377 -14.47 11.53 16.74
N ARG A 378 -15.11 10.37 16.82
CA ARG A 378 -15.99 9.85 15.76
C ARG A 378 -17.20 10.77 15.51
N ARG A 379 -17.74 11.40 16.54
CA ARG A 379 -18.93 12.30 16.46
C ARG A 379 -18.58 13.72 16.08
N PHE A 380 -17.48 14.24 16.62
CA PHE A 380 -17.17 15.69 16.60
C PHE A 380 -15.86 16.00 15.86
N GLY A 381 -15.18 15.01 15.30
CA GLY A 381 -13.90 15.16 14.60
C GLY A 381 -12.68 14.95 15.51
N TYR A 382 -11.53 14.67 14.88
CA TYR A 382 -10.31 14.28 15.59
C TYR A 382 -9.83 15.34 16.61
N PHE A 383 -9.90 16.61 16.25
CA PHE A 383 -9.42 17.71 17.08
C PHE A 383 -10.39 18.16 18.18
N SER A 384 -11.58 17.54 18.29
CA SER A 384 -12.58 17.90 19.31
C SER A 384 -12.10 17.65 20.74
N ILE A 385 -11.18 16.70 20.94
CA ILE A 385 -10.54 16.38 22.21
C ILE A 385 -9.09 15.99 21.96
N GLN A 386 -8.16 16.63 22.66
CA GLN A 386 -6.72 16.39 22.55
C GLN A 386 -6.08 16.27 23.92
N ARG A 387 -4.93 15.60 24.00
CA ARG A 387 -4.10 15.54 25.21
C ARG A 387 -3.41 16.87 25.43
N ALA A 388 -3.27 17.32 26.68
CA ALA A 388 -2.66 18.60 27.02
C ALA A 388 -1.25 18.78 26.42
N ALA A 389 -0.46 17.71 26.32
CA ALA A 389 0.86 17.76 25.71
C ALA A 389 0.84 18.25 24.25
N MET A 390 -0.26 18.03 23.52
CA MET A 390 -0.40 18.44 22.11
C MET A 390 -0.46 19.98 21.97
N TYR A 391 -0.85 20.70 23.00
CA TYR A 391 -0.92 22.17 22.96
C TYR A 391 0.44 22.87 23.08
N GLN A 392 1.52 22.13 23.36
CA GLN A 392 2.87 22.71 23.51
C GLN A 392 3.49 23.11 22.17
N ASP A 393 3.13 22.42 21.07
CA ASP A 393 3.50 22.81 19.71
C ASP A 393 2.32 22.60 18.77
N LYS A 394 1.73 23.69 18.29
CA LYS A 394 0.55 23.65 17.41
C LYS A 394 0.87 23.14 16.01
N VAL A 395 2.11 23.29 15.54
CA VAL A 395 2.52 22.82 14.20
C VAL A 395 2.66 21.30 14.21
N LEU A 396 3.33 20.74 15.21
CA LEU A 396 3.52 19.29 15.34
C LEU A 396 2.23 18.58 15.75
N SER A 397 1.38 19.23 16.54
CA SER A 397 0.13 18.62 17.04
C SER A 397 -1.03 18.72 16.07
N HIS A 398 -0.93 19.53 15.01
CA HIS A 398 -1.96 19.59 13.96
C HIS A 398 -1.88 18.42 12.97
N LEU A 399 -1.38 17.30 13.44
CA LEU A 399 -1.32 16.03 12.72
C LEU A 399 -2.59 15.22 12.97
N ASP A 400 -3.55 15.28 12.04
CA ASP A 400 -4.65 14.31 12.03
C ASP A 400 -4.14 12.99 11.45
N ALA A 401 -3.73 12.11 12.36
CA ALA A 401 -3.28 10.78 11.97
C ALA A 401 -4.41 9.89 11.41
N GLY A 402 -5.68 10.32 11.51
CA GLY A 402 -6.83 9.65 10.90
C GLY A 402 -6.98 9.97 9.41
N THR A 403 -6.54 11.15 8.96
CA THR A 403 -6.50 11.54 7.54
C THR A 403 -5.27 11.03 6.81
N HIS A 404 -4.25 10.53 7.51
CA HIS A 404 -3.21 9.75 6.89
C HIS A 404 -3.80 8.43 6.39
N THR A 405 -4.24 8.50 5.18
CA THR A 405 -4.89 7.43 4.46
C THR A 405 -4.01 6.21 4.54
N VAL A 406 -4.57 5.15 5.04
CA VAL A 406 -4.00 3.82 4.98
C VAL A 406 -3.56 3.58 3.53
N HIS A 407 -2.31 3.21 3.32
CA HIS A 407 -1.83 2.89 1.99
C HIS A 407 -2.78 1.83 1.38
N PRO A 408 -3.22 1.96 0.13
CA PRO A 408 -4.25 1.08 -0.48
C PRO A 408 -4.01 -0.42 -0.27
N HIS A 409 -2.75 -0.85 -0.25
CA HIS A 409 -2.37 -2.25 0.03
C HIS A 409 -2.82 -2.77 1.39
N SER A 410 -2.98 -1.92 2.39
CA SER A 410 -3.44 -2.36 3.72
C SER A 410 -4.97 -2.39 3.85
N TYR A 411 -5.70 -1.85 2.90
CA TYR A 411 -7.17 -1.93 2.88
C TYR A 411 -7.68 -3.28 2.39
N PHE A 412 -6.88 -3.99 1.58
CA PHE A 412 -7.25 -5.25 0.95
C PHE A 412 -6.47 -6.45 1.49
N HIS A 413 -5.52 -6.22 2.39
CA HIS A 413 -4.72 -7.22 3.07
C HIS A 413 -4.77 -7.07 4.61
N GLY A 414 -5.71 -6.28 5.10
CA GLY A 414 -5.87 -6.00 6.52
C GLY A 414 -7.01 -6.71 7.15
#